data_66d3004095eec6dca517e309cfe51635
#
_entry.id   66d3004095eec6dca517e309cfe51635
#
_cell.length_a   1.000
_cell.length_b   1.000
_cell.length_c   1.000
_cell.angle_alpha   90.00
_cell.angle_beta   90.00
_cell.angle_gamma   90.00
#
_symmetry.space_group_name_H-M   'P 1'
#
loop_
_entity.id
_entity.type
_entity.pdbx_description
1 polymer ?
#
loop_
_entity_poly.entity_id
_entity_poly.type
_entity_poly.pdbx_seq_one_letter_code
_entity_poly.pdbx_strand_id
1 'polypeptide(L)'
;MNTRLTIAVLGGGPAGLIAAETLARAGARVTVYDRMPAVGRKFMLAGRGGLNLTHSEPFEQFIERYGPASDWLAPALRAFPPEALRAWALGLGQDTFVGSSGRVFPVAFRATPLLRAWLVRLGELGVTSRVRHEWLGWTSTGELRFTTPEGEFTTRPDATILAFGGASWPRVGSTGTWVNIVSSVGIEVTPLTPANSGFVVDWSEHFRSRFAGVPLKNVRVSCDGQSVRGEAMITNDGIEGGAIYALGASVRAAMARDGSADLRLDLHPDLTQEVLASRLAKRRKGDSLSTALKRVGLSPVAIALAHEVGAAADASHLKSLPLELLRPTSINRAISTAGGIARSEVDDHFGLRKLPGVFVAGEMLDWEAPTGGYLLQACFSTGVAAAKGAQRFVADESSSPTEPSA
;
A
#
# COMPACT_ATOMS: atom_id res chain seq x y z
N MET A 1 21.15 -6.97 38.16
CA MET A 1 21.11 -7.66 36.87
C MET A 1 20.34 -6.75 35.92
N ASN A 2 20.96 -6.25 34.88
CA ASN A 2 20.27 -5.39 33.91
C ASN A 2 19.26 -6.29 33.14
N THR A 3 18.00 -6.28 33.55
CA THR A 3 16.95 -7.06 32.86
C THR A 3 16.80 -6.51 31.45
N ARG A 4 17.15 -7.33 30.47
CA ARG A 4 17.07 -6.99 29.06
C ARG A 4 15.59 -6.75 28.71
N LEU A 5 15.25 -5.56 28.19
CA LEU A 5 13.90 -5.16 27.84
C LEU A 5 13.26 -6.14 26.85
N THR A 6 12.01 -6.50 27.12
CA THR A 6 11.23 -7.44 26.29
C THR A 6 10.22 -6.69 25.45
N ILE A 7 10.28 -6.85 24.14
CA ILE A 7 9.38 -6.16 23.23
C ILE A 7 8.67 -7.17 22.32
N ALA A 8 7.34 -7.05 22.24
CA ALA A 8 6.53 -7.81 21.32
C ALA A 8 6.27 -7.01 20.04
N VAL A 9 6.47 -7.65 18.90
CA VAL A 9 6.08 -7.11 17.58
C VAL A 9 4.99 -7.99 17.00
N LEU A 10 3.82 -7.43 16.76
CA LEU A 10 2.64 -8.16 16.27
C LEU A 10 2.46 -7.90 14.79
N GLY A 11 2.72 -8.94 13.97
CA GLY A 11 2.72 -8.90 12.51
C GLY A 11 4.14 -8.94 11.93
N GLY A 12 4.45 -10.04 11.24
CA GLY A 12 5.74 -10.30 10.59
C GLY A 12 5.81 -9.76 9.16
N GLY A 13 5.19 -8.61 8.88
CA GLY A 13 5.32 -7.84 7.64
C GLY A 13 6.56 -6.94 7.63
N PRO A 14 6.79 -6.15 6.54
CA PRO A 14 7.97 -5.28 6.43
C PRO A 14 8.10 -4.30 7.59
N ALA A 15 7.02 -3.67 8.03
CA ALA A 15 7.03 -2.73 9.15
C ALA A 15 7.40 -3.41 10.47
N GLY A 16 6.82 -4.57 10.77
CA GLY A 16 7.15 -5.32 11.99
C GLY A 16 8.56 -5.89 11.99
N LEU A 17 9.02 -6.45 10.86
CA LEU A 17 10.36 -7.03 10.77
C LEU A 17 11.47 -5.96 10.88
N ILE A 18 11.30 -4.78 10.28
CA ILE A 18 12.29 -3.70 10.43
C ILE A 18 12.27 -3.10 11.84
N ALA A 19 11.08 -3.02 12.46
CA ALA A 19 10.97 -2.63 13.86
C ALA A 19 11.70 -3.63 14.76
N ALA A 20 11.52 -4.93 14.54
CA ALA A 20 12.21 -5.99 15.28
C ALA A 20 13.73 -5.91 15.10
N GLU A 21 14.23 -5.68 13.88
CA GLU A 21 15.66 -5.49 13.63
C GLU A 21 16.20 -4.26 14.38
N THR A 22 15.50 -3.13 14.31
CA THR A 22 15.90 -1.87 14.96
C THR A 22 16.00 -2.06 16.48
N LEU A 23 15.02 -2.69 17.08
CA LEU A 23 14.97 -2.97 18.53
C LEU A 23 16.06 -3.97 18.98
N ALA A 24 16.26 -5.04 18.22
CA ALA A 24 17.26 -6.06 18.56
C ALA A 24 18.69 -5.50 18.45
N ARG A 25 18.96 -4.64 17.45
CA ARG A 25 20.24 -3.90 17.32
C ARG A 25 20.52 -3.00 18.52
N ALA A 26 19.47 -2.47 19.15
CA ALA A 26 19.58 -1.65 20.36
C ALA A 26 19.65 -2.50 21.65
N GLY A 27 19.71 -3.83 21.53
CA GLY A 27 19.90 -4.73 22.65
C GLY A 27 18.63 -5.26 23.31
N ALA A 28 17.43 -4.93 22.81
CA ALA A 28 16.18 -5.48 23.34
C ALA A 28 16.04 -6.99 23.02
N ARG A 29 15.27 -7.70 23.86
CA ARG A 29 14.78 -9.05 23.56
C ARG A 29 13.49 -8.91 22.78
N VAL A 30 13.51 -9.27 21.51
CA VAL A 30 12.36 -9.06 20.60
C VAL A 30 11.74 -10.40 20.24
N THR A 31 10.40 -10.46 20.34
CA THR A 31 9.59 -11.57 19.83
C THR A 31 8.60 -11.04 18.80
N VAL A 32 8.66 -11.57 17.57
CA VAL A 32 7.70 -11.31 16.50
C VAL A 32 6.61 -12.37 16.54
N TYR A 33 5.36 -11.96 16.64
CA TYR A 33 4.19 -12.84 16.61
C TYR A 33 3.47 -12.67 15.27
N ASP A 34 3.16 -13.76 14.59
CA ASP A 34 2.42 -13.74 13.34
C ASP A 34 1.38 -14.89 13.31
N ARG A 35 0.16 -14.57 12.88
CA ARG A 35 -0.92 -15.57 12.73
C ARG A 35 -0.65 -16.60 11.64
N MET A 36 0.17 -16.27 10.66
CA MET A 36 0.48 -17.11 9.52
C MET A 36 1.58 -18.14 9.88
N PRO A 37 1.73 -19.23 9.12
CA PRO A 37 2.79 -20.22 9.35
C PRO A 37 4.19 -19.73 8.98
N ALA A 38 4.34 -18.52 8.43
CA ALA A 38 5.62 -17.90 8.13
C ALA A 38 5.45 -16.39 8.06
N VAL A 39 6.46 -15.63 8.46
CA VAL A 39 6.51 -14.17 8.32
C VAL A 39 6.80 -13.74 6.87
N GLY A 40 6.57 -12.47 6.53
CA GLY A 40 6.91 -11.88 5.24
C GLY A 40 6.03 -12.32 4.06
N ARG A 41 4.86 -12.93 4.27
CA ARG A 41 4.05 -13.53 3.20
C ARG A 41 3.52 -12.49 2.19
N LYS A 42 2.97 -11.35 2.65
CA LYS A 42 2.51 -10.27 1.77
C LYS A 42 3.70 -9.61 1.04
N PHE A 43 4.85 -9.48 1.71
CA PHE A 43 6.10 -9.01 1.10
C PHE A 43 6.58 -9.92 -0.05
N MET A 44 6.49 -11.24 0.12
CA MET A 44 6.78 -12.22 -0.93
C MET A 44 5.81 -12.10 -2.11
N LEU A 45 4.54 -11.81 -1.84
CA LEU A 45 3.53 -11.60 -2.88
C LEU A 45 3.82 -10.35 -3.70
N ALA A 46 4.18 -9.24 -3.04
CA ALA A 46 4.55 -7.98 -3.67
C ALA A 46 5.75 -8.11 -4.63
N GLY A 47 6.62 -9.09 -4.40
CA GLY A 47 7.80 -9.35 -5.23
C GLY A 47 7.56 -10.26 -6.45
N ARG A 48 6.35 -10.67 -6.77
CA ARG A 48 6.10 -11.61 -7.88
C ARG A 48 6.36 -11.04 -9.27
N GLY A 49 6.19 -9.75 -9.47
CA GLY A 49 6.45 -9.05 -10.74
C GLY A 49 7.68 -8.16 -10.71
N GLY A 50 8.54 -8.32 -9.70
CA GLY A 50 9.64 -7.43 -9.39
C GLY A 50 9.36 -6.67 -8.09
N LEU A 51 10.23 -6.87 -7.09
CA LEU A 51 10.10 -6.21 -5.80
C LEU A 51 10.51 -4.73 -5.92
N ASN A 52 9.54 -3.85 -5.99
CA ASN A 52 9.78 -2.41 -5.98
C ASN A 52 9.93 -1.93 -4.53
N LEU A 53 11.17 -1.69 -4.09
CA LEU A 53 11.49 -1.33 -2.70
C LEU A 53 11.17 0.13 -2.39
N THR A 54 11.58 1.04 -3.28
CA THR A 54 11.44 2.49 -3.11
C THR A 54 11.51 3.19 -4.46
N HIS A 55 11.62 4.52 -4.47
CA HIS A 55 11.75 5.33 -5.68
C HIS A 55 12.94 6.28 -5.58
N SER A 56 13.54 6.66 -6.71
CA SER A 56 14.74 7.50 -6.78
C SER A 56 14.45 8.95 -7.14
N GLU A 57 13.19 9.38 -7.14
CA GLU A 57 12.87 10.80 -7.38
C GLU A 57 13.38 11.70 -6.25
N PRO A 58 13.51 13.02 -6.48
CA PRO A 58 13.91 13.97 -5.46
C PRO A 58 13.06 13.81 -4.19
N PHE A 59 13.71 13.83 -3.02
CA PHE A 59 13.09 13.42 -1.76
C PHE A 59 11.86 14.27 -1.36
N GLU A 60 11.86 15.58 -1.63
CA GLU A 60 10.68 16.41 -1.33
C GLU A 60 9.48 16.03 -2.22
N GLN A 61 9.71 15.72 -3.50
CA GLN A 61 8.65 15.18 -4.39
C GLN A 61 8.19 13.79 -3.93
N PHE A 62 9.12 12.99 -3.42
CA PHE A 62 8.80 11.67 -2.85
C PHE A 62 7.83 11.77 -1.68
N ILE A 63 8.03 12.72 -0.77
CA ILE A 63 7.13 12.97 0.38
C ILE A 63 5.73 13.38 -0.10
N GLU A 64 5.62 14.22 -1.12
CA GLU A 64 4.33 14.67 -1.67
C GLU A 64 3.45 13.51 -2.17
N ARG A 65 4.03 12.35 -2.49
CA ARG A 65 3.27 11.16 -2.92
C ARG A 65 2.34 10.58 -1.87
N TYR A 66 2.49 10.96 -0.61
CA TYR A 66 1.60 10.54 0.48
C TYR A 66 0.39 11.48 0.66
N GLY A 67 0.24 12.50 -0.21
CA GLY A 67 -0.91 13.40 -0.22
C GLY A 67 -1.17 14.04 1.15
N PRO A 68 -2.40 13.92 1.71
CA PRO A 68 -2.73 14.51 3.01
C PRO A 68 -1.88 14.00 4.18
N ALA A 69 -1.26 12.82 4.05
CA ALA A 69 -0.39 12.25 5.08
C ALA A 69 1.08 12.69 4.97
N SER A 70 1.44 13.49 3.95
CA SER A 70 2.84 13.90 3.67
C SER A 70 3.52 14.52 4.89
N ASP A 71 2.94 15.54 5.50
CA ASP A 71 3.52 16.24 6.66
C ASP A 71 3.64 15.32 7.88
N TRP A 72 2.68 14.43 8.07
CA TRP A 72 2.68 13.48 9.17
C TRP A 72 3.78 12.43 9.04
N LEU A 73 3.96 11.88 7.83
CA LEU A 73 4.94 10.83 7.57
C LEU A 73 6.35 11.39 7.35
N ALA A 74 6.50 12.67 7.00
CA ALA A 74 7.78 13.27 6.66
C ALA A 74 8.89 13.06 7.72
N PRO A 75 8.64 13.19 9.04
CA PRO A 75 9.68 12.90 10.04
C PRO A 75 10.20 11.47 9.99
N ALA A 76 9.30 10.48 9.86
CA ALA A 76 9.68 9.08 9.74
C ALA A 76 10.43 8.78 8.42
N LEU A 77 9.96 9.35 7.32
CA LEU A 77 10.60 9.22 6.01
C LEU A 77 11.99 9.87 5.99
N ARG A 78 12.19 11.02 6.65
CA ARG A 78 13.51 11.66 6.80
C ARG A 78 14.44 10.84 7.71
N ALA A 79 13.92 10.19 8.74
CA ALA A 79 14.71 9.37 9.65
C ALA A 79 15.14 8.02 9.03
N PHE A 80 14.43 7.54 8.00
CA PHE A 80 14.78 6.35 7.23
C PHE A 80 14.36 6.55 5.75
N PRO A 81 15.16 7.34 4.98
CA PRO A 81 14.84 7.70 3.60
C PRO A 81 15.12 6.56 2.59
N PRO A 82 14.78 6.75 1.30
CA PRO A 82 15.06 5.79 0.22
C PRO A 82 16.50 5.30 0.17
N GLU A 83 17.46 6.18 0.39
CA GLU A 83 18.90 5.84 0.42
C GLU A 83 19.22 4.90 1.59
N ALA A 84 18.62 5.13 2.76
CA ALA A 84 18.79 4.24 3.93
C ALA A 84 18.21 2.84 3.67
N LEU A 85 17.06 2.75 2.98
CA LEU A 85 16.48 1.46 2.60
C LEU A 85 17.36 0.72 1.58
N ARG A 86 17.96 1.43 0.63
CA ARG A 86 18.93 0.85 -0.31
C ARG A 86 20.19 0.38 0.40
N ALA A 87 20.75 1.19 1.30
CA ALA A 87 21.91 0.82 2.12
C ALA A 87 21.61 -0.39 3.02
N TRP A 88 20.40 -0.47 3.59
CA TRP A 88 19.95 -1.63 4.36
C TRP A 88 19.90 -2.90 3.51
N ALA A 89 19.37 -2.84 2.27
CA ALA A 89 19.34 -3.97 1.35
C ALA A 89 20.76 -4.40 0.94
N LEU A 90 21.65 -3.44 0.64
CA LEU A 90 23.06 -3.69 0.36
C LEU A 90 23.75 -4.40 1.55
N GLY A 91 23.48 -3.94 2.76
CA GLY A 91 23.98 -4.59 3.99
C GLY A 91 23.47 -6.02 4.19
N LEU A 92 22.43 -6.46 3.48
CA LEU A 92 21.95 -7.85 3.40
C LEU A 92 22.57 -8.62 2.20
N GLY A 93 23.55 -8.02 1.50
CA GLY A 93 24.13 -8.60 0.29
C GLY A 93 23.18 -8.55 -0.92
N GLN A 94 22.22 -7.61 -0.90
CA GLN A 94 21.23 -7.45 -1.97
C GLN A 94 21.38 -6.06 -2.62
N ASP A 95 22.18 -5.99 -3.67
CA ASP A 95 22.33 -4.78 -4.46
C ASP A 95 21.02 -4.35 -5.09
N THR A 96 20.87 -3.04 -5.32
CA THR A 96 19.69 -2.43 -5.93
C THR A 96 20.06 -1.64 -7.18
N PHE A 97 19.14 -1.61 -8.15
CA PHE A 97 19.24 -0.77 -9.34
C PHE A 97 17.99 0.12 -9.50
N VAL A 98 18.16 1.21 -10.22
CA VAL A 98 17.07 2.11 -10.60
C VAL A 98 16.58 1.75 -11.99
N GLY A 99 15.30 1.44 -12.12
CA GLY A 99 14.65 1.23 -13.41
C GLY A 99 14.37 2.54 -14.14
N SER A 100 14.01 2.46 -15.42
CA SER A 100 13.74 3.62 -16.28
C SER A 100 12.64 4.56 -15.78
N SER A 101 11.75 4.06 -14.93
CA SER A 101 10.67 4.83 -14.30
C SER A 101 11.03 5.40 -12.93
N GLY A 102 12.29 5.38 -12.50
CA GLY A 102 12.72 5.81 -11.17
C GLY A 102 12.48 4.79 -10.05
N ARG A 103 11.78 3.69 -10.32
CA ARG A 103 11.54 2.62 -9.35
C ARG A 103 12.83 1.89 -9.00
N VAL A 104 13.02 1.57 -7.72
CA VAL A 104 14.21 0.88 -7.22
C VAL A 104 13.88 -0.59 -6.94
N PHE A 105 14.67 -1.49 -7.51
CA PHE A 105 14.52 -2.94 -7.40
C PHE A 105 15.81 -3.59 -6.89
N PRO A 106 15.75 -4.70 -6.13
CA PRO A 106 16.91 -5.57 -5.96
C PRO A 106 17.37 -6.12 -7.31
N VAL A 107 18.67 -6.33 -7.48
CA VAL A 107 19.23 -6.92 -8.73
C VAL A 107 18.62 -8.30 -9.02
N ALA A 108 18.32 -9.09 -7.98
CA ALA A 108 17.63 -10.37 -8.13
C ALA A 108 16.16 -10.22 -8.61
N PHE A 109 15.62 -9.02 -8.66
CA PHE A 109 14.25 -8.67 -9.08
C PHE A 109 13.13 -9.40 -8.31
N ARG A 110 13.46 -10.07 -7.19
CA ARG A 110 12.56 -10.91 -6.40
C ARG A 110 12.70 -10.61 -4.90
N ALA A 111 11.62 -10.81 -4.15
CA ALA A 111 11.60 -10.66 -2.70
C ALA A 111 12.34 -11.80 -1.95
N THR A 112 12.39 -13.01 -2.53
CA THR A 112 12.87 -14.20 -1.82
C THR A 112 14.31 -14.11 -1.32
N PRO A 113 15.32 -13.70 -2.12
CA PRO A 113 16.69 -13.59 -1.63
C PRO A 113 16.82 -12.58 -0.50
N LEU A 114 16.17 -11.41 -0.66
CA LEU A 114 16.19 -10.34 0.34
C LEU A 114 15.56 -10.80 1.65
N LEU A 115 14.36 -11.39 1.61
CA LEU A 115 13.69 -11.88 2.81
C LEU A 115 14.50 -12.97 3.51
N ARG A 116 15.09 -13.91 2.77
CA ARG A 116 15.94 -14.96 3.37
C ARG A 116 17.14 -14.38 4.10
N ALA A 117 17.89 -13.48 3.48
CA ALA A 117 19.02 -12.81 4.10
C ALA A 117 18.58 -12.01 5.34
N TRP A 118 17.42 -11.37 5.27
CA TRP A 118 16.85 -10.63 6.39
C TRP A 118 16.51 -11.53 7.58
N LEU A 119 15.86 -12.66 7.33
CA LEU A 119 15.51 -13.62 8.40
C LEU A 119 16.76 -14.25 9.06
N VAL A 120 17.82 -14.49 8.29
CA VAL A 120 19.12 -14.93 8.86
C VAL A 120 19.65 -13.85 9.80
N ARG A 121 19.73 -12.60 9.35
CA ARG A 121 20.18 -11.48 10.20
C ARG A 121 19.35 -11.32 11.47
N LEU A 122 18.01 -11.42 11.36
CA LEU A 122 17.14 -11.35 12.53
C LEU A 122 17.43 -12.47 13.53
N GLY A 123 17.70 -13.68 13.05
CA GLY A 123 18.13 -14.80 13.88
C GLY A 123 19.47 -14.54 14.57
N GLU A 124 20.47 -14.01 13.86
CA GLU A 124 21.78 -13.62 14.41
C GLU A 124 21.66 -12.53 15.49
N LEU A 125 20.69 -11.61 15.35
CA LEU A 125 20.36 -10.60 16.35
C LEU A 125 19.57 -11.15 17.56
N GLY A 126 19.20 -12.43 17.53
CA GLY A 126 18.44 -13.08 18.61
C GLY A 126 16.94 -12.78 18.59
N VAL A 127 16.39 -12.31 17.47
CA VAL A 127 14.94 -12.12 17.31
C VAL A 127 14.25 -13.48 17.24
N THR A 128 13.26 -13.68 18.11
CA THR A 128 12.43 -14.90 18.11
C THR A 128 11.17 -14.66 17.25
N SER A 129 10.85 -15.59 16.36
CA SER A 129 9.59 -15.56 15.59
C SER A 129 8.64 -16.63 16.10
N ARG A 130 7.46 -16.24 16.56
CA ARG A 130 6.34 -17.11 16.95
C ARG A 130 5.25 -17.01 15.92
N VAL A 131 5.21 -17.97 15.02
CA VAL A 131 4.21 -18.10 13.96
C VAL A 131 2.98 -18.86 14.45
N ARG A 132 1.85 -18.75 13.73
CA ARG A 132 0.56 -19.34 14.11
C ARG A 132 0.06 -18.83 15.47
N HIS A 133 0.42 -17.59 15.84
CA HIS A 133 -0.06 -16.88 17.01
C HIS A 133 -1.01 -15.77 16.54
N GLU A 134 -2.31 -16.02 16.63
CA GLU A 134 -3.32 -15.02 16.27
C GLU A 134 -3.67 -14.17 17.49
N TRP A 135 -3.44 -12.88 17.36
CA TRP A 135 -3.72 -11.93 18.45
C TRP A 135 -5.21 -11.72 18.61
N LEU A 136 -5.69 -11.81 19.87
CA LEU A 136 -7.07 -11.66 20.28
C LEU A 136 -7.35 -10.36 21.07
N GLY A 137 -6.36 -9.50 21.23
CA GLY A 137 -6.45 -8.29 22.05
C GLY A 137 -5.69 -8.41 23.35
N TRP A 138 -6.17 -7.68 24.34
CA TRP A 138 -5.61 -7.66 25.68
C TRP A 138 -6.51 -8.39 26.68
N THR A 139 -5.92 -8.93 27.74
CA THR A 139 -6.66 -9.38 28.91
C THR A 139 -7.15 -8.19 29.73
N SER A 140 -8.01 -8.42 30.72
CA SER A 140 -8.43 -7.38 31.69
C SER A 140 -7.26 -6.83 32.51
N THR A 141 -6.14 -7.55 32.60
CA THR A 141 -4.91 -7.14 33.26
C THR A 141 -3.89 -6.47 32.33
N GLY A 142 -4.23 -6.30 31.03
CA GLY A 142 -3.39 -5.63 30.03
C GLY A 142 -2.33 -6.52 29.36
N GLU A 143 -2.38 -7.84 29.54
CA GLU A 143 -1.50 -8.76 28.84
C GLU A 143 -1.95 -8.99 27.40
N LEU A 144 -1.04 -9.18 26.48
CA LEU A 144 -1.37 -9.62 25.12
C LEU A 144 -1.90 -11.05 25.15
N ARG A 145 -3.03 -11.29 24.49
CA ARG A 145 -3.69 -12.59 24.37
C ARG A 145 -3.66 -13.11 22.95
N PHE A 146 -3.33 -14.38 22.81
CA PHE A 146 -3.23 -15.07 21.51
C PHE A 146 -3.96 -16.40 21.56
N THR A 147 -4.47 -16.83 20.39
CA THR A 147 -4.76 -18.23 20.13
C THR A 147 -3.63 -18.85 19.34
N THR A 148 -3.28 -20.08 19.67
CA THR A 148 -2.19 -20.85 19.07
C THR A 148 -2.68 -22.29 18.81
N PRO A 149 -1.95 -23.12 18.05
CA PRO A 149 -2.29 -24.53 17.89
C PRO A 149 -2.31 -25.33 19.21
N GLU A 150 -1.56 -24.85 20.21
CA GLU A 150 -1.45 -25.49 21.54
C GLU A 150 -2.48 -24.95 22.54
N GLY A 151 -3.31 -23.97 22.15
CA GLY A 151 -4.31 -23.33 23.01
C GLY A 151 -4.09 -21.83 23.17
N GLU A 152 -4.72 -21.23 24.20
CA GLU A 152 -4.54 -19.81 24.50
C GLU A 152 -3.17 -19.56 25.15
N PHE A 153 -2.57 -18.41 24.79
CA PHE A 153 -1.30 -17.95 25.29
C PHE A 153 -1.37 -16.48 25.66
N THR A 154 -0.81 -16.08 26.79
CA THR A 154 -0.69 -14.68 27.20
C THR A 154 0.77 -14.29 27.45
N THR A 155 1.08 -13.00 27.31
CA THR A 155 2.41 -12.46 27.60
C THR A 155 2.30 -10.97 27.93
N ARG A 156 3.21 -10.47 28.77
CA ARG A 156 3.32 -9.06 29.13
C ARG A 156 4.72 -8.56 28.75
N PRO A 157 4.91 -8.00 27.57
CA PRO A 157 6.14 -7.30 27.20
C PRO A 157 6.21 -5.92 27.86
N ASP A 158 7.42 -5.33 27.91
CA ASP A 158 7.64 -3.96 28.37
C ASP A 158 7.10 -2.93 27.37
N ALA A 159 7.11 -3.25 26.06
CA ALA A 159 6.43 -2.48 25.01
C ALA A 159 5.93 -3.37 23.87
N THR A 160 4.98 -2.87 23.11
CA THR A 160 4.35 -3.59 21.99
C THR A 160 4.34 -2.76 20.71
N ILE A 161 4.68 -3.37 19.57
CA ILE A 161 4.50 -2.76 18.25
C ILE A 161 3.43 -3.53 17.48
N LEU A 162 2.35 -2.85 17.08
CA LEU A 162 1.30 -3.36 16.22
C LEU A 162 1.68 -3.09 14.76
N ALA A 163 1.79 -4.12 13.92
CA ALA A 163 2.20 -4.04 12.53
C ALA A 163 1.43 -5.04 11.64
N PHE A 164 0.10 -5.14 11.84
CA PHE A 164 -0.75 -6.13 11.17
C PHE A 164 -1.03 -5.82 9.70
N GLY A 165 -0.66 -4.62 9.22
CA GLY A 165 -0.99 -4.15 7.88
C GLY A 165 -2.47 -3.77 7.73
N GLY A 166 -2.93 -3.60 6.49
CA GLY A 166 -4.33 -3.27 6.17
C GLY A 166 -5.23 -4.51 6.09
N ALA A 167 -6.13 -4.54 5.09
CA ALA A 167 -7.10 -5.61 4.87
C ALA A 167 -6.99 -6.27 3.49
N SER A 168 -5.97 -5.93 2.70
CA SER A 168 -5.78 -6.50 1.37
C SER A 168 -5.00 -7.82 1.42
N TRP A 169 -5.40 -8.80 0.60
CA TRP A 169 -4.82 -10.14 0.54
C TRP A 169 -4.96 -10.95 1.84
N PRO A 170 -6.18 -11.21 2.35
CA PRO A 170 -6.41 -11.92 3.61
C PRO A 170 -5.80 -13.32 3.64
N ARG A 171 -5.65 -13.99 2.47
CA ARG A 171 -5.01 -15.32 2.35
C ARG A 171 -3.53 -15.33 2.74
N VAL A 172 -2.87 -14.18 2.80
CA VAL A 172 -1.48 -14.05 3.24
C VAL A 172 -1.33 -13.29 4.57
N GLY A 173 -2.45 -13.10 5.29
CA GLY A 173 -2.44 -12.64 6.68
C GLY A 173 -3.00 -11.23 6.93
N SER A 174 -3.14 -10.39 5.88
CA SER A 174 -3.65 -9.02 6.01
C SER A 174 -5.18 -9.01 5.94
N THR A 175 -5.84 -9.18 7.08
CA THR A 175 -7.30 -9.41 7.17
C THR A 175 -8.10 -8.22 7.66
N GLY A 176 -7.46 -7.21 8.30
CA GLY A 176 -8.15 -6.10 8.93
C GLY A 176 -8.90 -6.46 10.22
N THR A 177 -8.81 -7.69 10.73
CA THR A 177 -9.52 -8.14 11.94
C THR A 177 -9.11 -7.37 13.20
N TRP A 178 -7.92 -6.79 13.20
CA TRP A 178 -7.41 -5.94 14.27
C TRP A 178 -8.27 -4.68 14.53
N VAL A 179 -9.01 -4.20 13.50
CA VAL A 179 -9.87 -3.00 13.61
C VAL A 179 -10.83 -3.11 14.78
N ASN A 180 -11.58 -4.21 14.85
CA ASN A 180 -12.56 -4.41 15.93
C ASN A 180 -11.90 -4.44 17.30
N ILE A 181 -10.69 -5.02 17.39
CA ILE A 181 -9.95 -5.13 18.66
C ILE A 181 -9.51 -3.74 19.15
N VAL A 182 -8.86 -2.95 18.31
CA VAL A 182 -8.39 -1.62 18.72
C VAL A 182 -9.54 -0.64 18.92
N SER A 183 -10.62 -0.74 18.13
CA SER A 183 -11.82 0.09 18.32
C SER A 183 -12.54 -0.23 19.64
N SER A 184 -12.50 -1.49 20.10
CA SER A 184 -13.12 -1.87 21.36
C SER A 184 -12.47 -1.23 22.60
N VAL A 185 -11.23 -0.76 22.46
CA VAL A 185 -10.51 -0.01 23.50
C VAL A 185 -10.49 1.51 23.25
N GLY A 186 -11.39 1.98 22.37
CA GLY A 186 -11.63 3.40 22.12
C GLY A 186 -10.64 4.07 21.15
N ILE A 187 -9.85 3.31 20.39
CA ILE A 187 -8.99 3.85 19.33
C ILE A 187 -9.83 4.10 18.08
N GLU A 188 -9.74 5.31 17.54
CA GLU A 188 -10.40 5.69 16.30
C GLU A 188 -9.69 5.07 15.09
N VAL A 189 -10.48 4.41 14.23
CA VAL A 189 -9.99 3.80 12.98
C VAL A 189 -10.82 4.32 11.82
N THR A 190 -10.17 5.01 10.90
CA THR A 190 -10.75 5.36 9.60
C THR A 190 -11.09 4.07 8.83
N PRO A 191 -12.32 3.95 8.27
CA PRO A 191 -12.75 2.74 7.58
C PRO A 191 -11.76 2.27 6.51
N LEU A 192 -11.43 0.98 6.53
CA LEU A 192 -10.50 0.39 5.57
C LEU A 192 -11.16 0.26 4.20
N THR A 193 -10.55 0.85 3.18
CA THR A 193 -11.02 0.84 1.80
C THR A 193 -9.93 0.37 0.83
N PRO A 194 -10.30 -0.18 -0.36
CA PRO A 194 -9.32 -0.56 -1.36
C PRO A 194 -8.53 0.64 -1.86
N ALA A 195 -7.20 0.57 -1.82
CA ALA A 195 -6.30 1.53 -2.46
C ALA A 195 -5.43 0.81 -3.51
N ASN A 196 -5.00 1.56 -4.53
CA ASN A 196 -4.32 0.97 -5.69
C ASN A 196 -5.09 -0.23 -6.24
N SER A 197 -6.37 -0.03 -6.48
CA SER A 197 -7.32 -1.03 -6.95
C SER A 197 -8.04 -0.57 -8.21
N GLY A 198 -8.66 -1.50 -8.93
CA GLY A 198 -9.56 -1.18 -10.02
C GLY A 198 -10.92 -0.68 -9.52
N PHE A 199 -11.73 -0.27 -10.50
CA PHE A 199 -13.11 0.16 -10.28
C PHE A 199 -14.04 -0.62 -11.20
N VAL A 200 -15.24 -0.88 -10.71
CA VAL A 200 -16.28 -1.61 -11.45
C VAL A 200 -16.92 -0.69 -12.48
N VAL A 201 -17.08 -1.24 -13.69
CA VAL A 201 -17.78 -0.64 -14.82
C VAL A 201 -18.77 -1.67 -15.34
N ASP A 202 -19.95 -1.21 -15.73
CA ASP A 202 -20.98 -2.10 -16.31
C ASP A 202 -20.73 -2.31 -17.81
N TRP A 203 -19.82 -3.25 -18.11
CA TRP A 203 -19.51 -3.63 -19.49
C TRP A 203 -20.60 -4.49 -20.11
N SER A 204 -20.88 -4.27 -21.39
CA SER A 204 -21.67 -5.24 -22.15
C SER A 204 -20.97 -6.60 -22.20
N GLU A 205 -21.76 -7.70 -22.30
CA GLU A 205 -21.23 -9.06 -22.43
C GLU A 205 -20.28 -9.17 -23.64
N HIS A 206 -20.63 -8.49 -24.74
CA HIS A 206 -19.81 -8.49 -25.95
C HIS A 206 -18.45 -7.84 -25.74
N PHE A 207 -18.38 -6.70 -25.04
CA PHE A 207 -17.12 -6.01 -24.76
C PHE A 207 -16.28 -6.80 -23.77
N ARG A 208 -16.88 -7.21 -22.65
CA ARG A 208 -16.22 -7.98 -21.60
C ARG A 208 -15.58 -9.27 -22.11
N SER A 209 -16.32 -10.10 -22.85
CA SER A 209 -15.84 -11.40 -23.34
C SER A 209 -14.64 -11.28 -24.30
N ARG A 210 -14.50 -10.16 -25.02
CA ARG A 210 -13.45 -9.95 -26.02
C ARG A 210 -12.23 -9.20 -25.52
N PHE A 211 -12.40 -8.33 -24.53
CA PHE A 211 -11.34 -7.39 -24.14
C PHE A 211 -10.92 -7.48 -22.68
N ALA A 212 -11.54 -8.33 -21.86
CA ALA A 212 -11.02 -8.60 -20.51
C ALA A 212 -9.57 -9.13 -20.58
N GLY A 213 -8.68 -8.53 -19.80
CA GLY A 213 -7.25 -8.82 -19.80
C GLY A 213 -6.45 -8.05 -20.88
N VAL A 214 -7.09 -7.20 -21.67
CA VAL A 214 -6.41 -6.42 -22.72
C VAL A 214 -5.98 -5.05 -22.18
N PRO A 215 -4.68 -4.69 -22.33
CA PRO A 215 -4.20 -3.37 -21.89
C PRO A 215 -4.63 -2.25 -22.85
N LEU A 216 -5.06 -1.15 -22.27
CA LEU A 216 -5.32 0.13 -22.92
C LEU A 216 -4.09 1.02 -22.72
N LYS A 217 -3.17 0.97 -23.67
CA LYS A 217 -1.87 1.64 -23.58
C LYS A 217 -1.94 3.09 -24.03
N ASN A 218 -1.07 3.92 -23.42
CA ASN A 218 -0.88 5.30 -23.81
C ASN A 218 -2.19 6.08 -23.83
N VAL A 219 -2.90 6.09 -22.71
CA VAL A 219 -4.09 6.90 -22.49
C VAL A 219 -3.82 7.99 -21.44
N ARG A 220 -4.60 9.06 -21.49
CA ARG A 220 -4.69 10.00 -20.39
C ARG A 220 -6.02 9.76 -19.68
N VAL A 221 -5.96 9.61 -18.38
CA VAL A 221 -7.13 9.41 -17.52
C VAL A 221 -7.27 10.61 -16.63
N SER A 222 -8.49 11.11 -16.44
CA SER A 222 -8.75 12.22 -15.53
C SER A 222 -10.04 12.01 -14.74
N CYS A 223 -10.02 12.47 -13.50
CA CYS A 223 -11.15 12.48 -12.58
C CYS A 223 -10.98 13.62 -11.59
N ASP A 224 -12.06 14.36 -11.34
CA ASP A 224 -12.12 15.42 -10.32
C ASP A 224 -10.94 16.42 -10.40
N GLY A 225 -10.61 16.89 -11.62
CA GLY A 225 -9.53 17.84 -11.89
C GLY A 225 -8.12 17.26 -11.91
N GLN A 226 -7.94 16.03 -11.48
CA GLN A 226 -6.65 15.33 -11.56
C GLN A 226 -6.51 14.60 -12.90
N SER A 227 -5.29 14.49 -13.42
CA SER A 227 -5.03 13.84 -14.69
C SER A 227 -3.69 13.09 -14.69
N VAL A 228 -3.70 11.86 -15.19
CA VAL A 228 -2.51 11.00 -15.30
C VAL A 228 -2.43 10.37 -16.68
N ARG A 229 -1.24 10.34 -17.28
CA ARG A 229 -0.96 9.59 -18.50
C ARG A 229 -0.32 8.26 -18.16
N GLY A 230 -0.82 7.18 -18.76
CA GLY A 230 -0.27 5.85 -18.47
C GLY A 230 -1.01 4.74 -19.21
N GLU A 231 -1.03 3.57 -18.59
CA GLU A 231 -1.72 2.38 -19.07
C GLU A 231 -2.86 2.01 -18.11
N ALA A 232 -3.98 1.62 -18.68
CA ALA A 232 -5.08 0.97 -17.98
C ALA A 232 -5.28 -0.45 -18.52
N MET A 233 -6.02 -1.28 -17.79
CA MET A 233 -6.34 -2.67 -18.14
C MET A 233 -7.85 -2.86 -18.06
N ILE A 234 -8.46 -3.37 -19.11
CA ILE A 234 -9.85 -3.81 -19.05
C ILE A 234 -9.90 -5.13 -18.30
N THR A 235 -10.81 -5.23 -17.35
CA THR A 235 -11.06 -6.49 -16.60
C THR A 235 -12.47 -7.00 -16.85
N ASN A 236 -12.78 -8.18 -16.36
CA ASN A 236 -14.15 -8.72 -16.46
C ASN A 236 -15.19 -7.80 -15.79
N ASP A 237 -14.79 -7.16 -14.69
CA ASP A 237 -15.70 -6.40 -13.84
C ASP A 237 -15.51 -4.88 -13.97
N GLY A 238 -14.54 -4.41 -14.78
CA GLY A 238 -14.28 -2.97 -14.87
C GLY A 238 -12.91 -2.61 -15.44
N ILE A 239 -12.24 -1.64 -14.81
CA ILE A 239 -10.97 -1.07 -15.27
C ILE A 239 -9.97 -0.98 -14.12
N GLU A 240 -8.68 -1.28 -14.39
CA GLU A 240 -7.58 -1.20 -13.42
C GLU A 240 -6.28 -0.73 -14.09
N GLY A 241 -5.16 -0.80 -13.40
CA GLY A 241 -3.83 -0.48 -13.96
C GLY A 241 -3.24 0.83 -13.43
N GLY A 242 -1.99 1.09 -13.79
CA GLY A 242 -1.19 2.16 -13.19
C GLY A 242 -1.83 3.55 -13.23
N ALA A 243 -2.43 3.93 -14.36
CA ALA A 243 -3.10 5.22 -14.50
C ALA A 243 -4.37 5.32 -13.62
N ILE A 244 -5.10 4.21 -13.49
CA ILE A 244 -6.30 4.14 -12.63
C ILE A 244 -5.90 4.18 -11.15
N TYR A 245 -4.86 3.44 -10.76
CA TYR A 245 -4.38 3.44 -9.38
C TYR A 245 -3.90 4.82 -8.91
N ALA A 246 -3.25 5.56 -9.80
CA ALA A 246 -2.76 6.90 -9.49
C ALA A 246 -3.89 7.93 -9.22
N LEU A 247 -5.08 7.70 -9.76
CA LEU A 247 -6.28 8.52 -9.50
C LEU A 247 -7.20 7.93 -8.43
N GLY A 248 -6.81 6.80 -7.81
CA GLY A 248 -7.68 6.05 -6.91
C GLY A 248 -8.26 6.86 -5.75
N ALA A 249 -7.46 7.74 -5.14
CA ALA A 249 -7.93 8.64 -4.07
C ALA A 249 -9.00 9.62 -4.56
N SER A 250 -8.75 10.31 -5.70
CA SER A 250 -9.70 11.26 -6.30
C SER A 250 -11.00 10.59 -6.73
N VAL A 251 -10.90 9.38 -7.31
CA VAL A 251 -12.08 8.59 -7.69
C VAL A 251 -12.91 8.20 -6.46
N ARG A 252 -12.27 7.70 -5.38
CA ARG A 252 -12.99 7.37 -4.13
C ARG A 252 -13.62 8.60 -3.49
N ALA A 253 -12.95 9.76 -3.51
CA ALA A 253 -13.50 11.02 -3.01
C ALA A 253 -14.74 11.45 -3.82
N ALA A 254 -14.69 11.37 -5.15
CA ALA A 254 -15.83 11.63 -6.02
C ALA A 254 -17.00 10.66 -5.73
N MET A 255 -16.72 9.36 -5.61
CA MET A 255 -17.74 8.36 -5.25
C MET A 255 -18.39 8.61 -3.89
N ALA A 256 -17.60 9.02 -2.89
CA ALA A 256 -18.12 9.33 -1.56
C ALA A 256 -19.04 10.55 -1.56
N ARG A 257 -18.77 11.52 -2.44
CA ARG A 257 -19.58 12.75 -2.62
C ARG A 257 -20.83 12.52 -3.45
N ASP A 258 -20.70 11.82 -4.59
CA ASP A 258 -21.68 11.79 -5.67
C ASP A 258 -22.34 10.41 -5.87
N GLY A 259 -21.88 9.36 -5.16
CA GLY A 259 -22.37 7.99 -5.28
C GLY A 259 -21.67 7.17 -6.38
N SER A 260 -21.19 7.83 -7.45
CA SER A 260 -20.37 7.25 -8.52
C SER A 260 -19.27 8.25 -8.92
N ALA A 261 -18.35 7.85 -9.80
CA ALA A 261 -17.34 8.75 -10.32
C ALA A 261 -17.31 8.72 -11.85
N ASP A 262 -17.21 9.90 -12.46
CA ASP A 262 -17.08 10.07 -13.90
C ASP A 262 -15.59 10.17 -14.27
N LEU A 263 -15.06 9.08 -14.82
CA LEU A 263 -13.71 9.02 -15.36
C LEU A 263 -13.72 9.51 -16.81
N ARG A 264 -12.77 10.33 -17.18
CA ARG A 264 -12.57 10.78 -18.55
C ARG A 264 -11.30 10.17 -19.13
N LEU A 265 -11.41 9.55 -20.31
CA LEU A 265 -10.28 8.96 -21.01
C LEU A 265 -10.00 9.69 -22.31
N ASP A 266 -8.78 10.19 -22.46
CA ASP A 266 -8.22 10.58 -23.74
C ASP A 266 -7.54 9.37 -24.38
N LEU A 267 -8.14 8.83 -25.42
CA LEU A 267 -7.67 7.62 -26.10
C LEU A 267 -6.49 7.87 -27.05
N HIS A 268 -6.13 9.13 -27.28
CA HIS A 268 -5.01 9.52 -28.13
C HIS A 268 -4.29 10.78 -27.62
N PRO A 269 -3.57 10.72 -26.48
CA PRO A 269 -3.01 11.92 -25.86
C PRO A 269 -1.92 12.61 -26.67
N ASP A 270 -1.36 11.96 -27.70
CA ASP A 270 -0.33 12.52 -28.57
C ASP A 270 -0.88 13.44 -29.67
N LEU A 271 -2.19 13.47 -29.88
CA LEU A 271 -2.85 14.34 -30.85
C LEU A 271 -3.76 15.34 -30.15
N THR A 272 -3.78 16.59 -30.65
CA THR A 272 -4.81 17.54 -30.26
C THR A 272 -6.17 17.14 -30.85
N GLN A 273 -7.24 17.69 -30.29
CA GLN A 273 -8.61 17.42 -30.75
C GLN A 273 -8.78 17.86 -32.22
N GLU A 274 -8.24 19.03 -32.62
CA GLU A 274 -8.30 19.58 -33.95
C GLU A 274 -7.59 18.68 -34.96
N VAL A 275 -6.40 18.19 -34.62
CA VAL A 275 -5.64 17.27 -35.49
C VAL A 275 -6.39 15.96 -35.65
N LEU A 276 -6.94 15.40 -34.56
CA LEU A 276 -7.73 14.18 -34.61
C LEU A 276 -9.00 14.36 -35.45
N ALA A 277 -9.73 15.45 -35.27
CA ALA A 277 -10.90 15.77 -36.05
C ALA A 277 -10.58 15.92 -37.56
N SER A 278 -9.50 16.65 -37.89
CA SER A 278 -9.03 16.80 -39.27
C SER A 278 -8.66 15.45 -39.92
N ARG A 279 -8.03 14.52 -39.17
CA ARG A 279 -7.72 13.19 -39.68
C ARG A 279 -8.96 12.33 -39.88
N LEU A 280 -9.94 12.41 -38.98
CA LEU A 280 -11.20 11.68 -39.09
C LEU A 280 -12.06 12.20 -40.27
N ALA A 281 -12.05 13.51 -40.51
CA ALA A 281 -12.77 14.13 -41.64
C ALA A 281 -12.24 13.62 -43.02
N LYS A 282 -11.02 13.14 -43.11
CA LYS A 282 -10.46 12.54 -44.33
C LYS A 282 -10.89 11.07 -44.54
N ARG A 283 -11.96 10.63 -43.88
CA ARG A 283 -12.57 9.33 -44.07
C ARG A 283 -13.00 9.12 -45.51
N ARG A 284 -12.61 8.01 -46.10
CA ARG A 284 -12.97 7.67 -47.49
C ARG A 284 -14.45 7.23 -47.56
N LYS A 285 -15.10 7.52 -48.68
CA LYS A 285 -16.43 7.00 -48.95
C LYS A 285 -16.41 5.49 -48.95
N GLY A 286 -17.22 4.83 -48.13
CA GLY A 286 -17.25 3.38 -47.93
C GLY A 286 -16.40 2.83 -46.78
N ASP A 287 -15.51 3.62 -46.16
CA ASP A 287 -14.82 3.18 -44.93
C ASP A 287 -15.80 3.02 -43.76
N SER A 288 -15.68 1.94 -43.01
CA SER A 288 -16.36 1.86 -41.70
C SER A 288 -15.74 2.85 -40.70
N LEU A 289 -16.50 3.23 -39.68
CA LEU A 289 -16.00 4.09 -38.60
C LEU A 289 -14.78 3.45 -37.92
N SER A 290 -14.84 2.16 -37.62
CA SER A 290 -13.71 1.41 -37.02
C SER A 290 -12.45 1.44 -37.92
N THR A 291 -12.61 1.41 -39.26
CA THR A 291 -11.48 1.55 -40.21
C THR A 291 -10.87 2.95 -40.12
N ALA A 292 -11.69 4.00 -40.01
CA ALA A 292 -11.19 5.37 -39.83
C ALA A 292 -10.46 5.54 -38.50
N LEU A 293 -11.00 5.02 -37.40
CA LEU A 293 -10.38 5.04 -36.07
C LEU A 293 -9.05 4.28 -36.03
N LYS A 294 -8.96 3.10 -36.68
CA LYS A 294 -7.71 2.36 -36.81
C LYS A 294 -6.66 3.16 -37.60
N ARG A 295 -7.08 3.87 -38.67
CA ARG A 295 -6.16 4.69 -39.50
C ARG A 295 -5.58 5.89 -38.74
N VAL A 296 -6.30 6.44 -37.76
CA VAL A 296 -5.78 7.51 -36.89
C VAL A 296 -4.93 6.96 -35.73
N GLY A 297 -4.72 5.65 -35.62
CA GLY A 297 -3.79 5.03 -34.70
C GLY A 297 -4.42 4.46 -33.41
N LEU A 298 -5.74 4.41 -33.32
CA LEU A 298 -6.39 3.77 -32.16
C LEU A 298 -6.23 2.25 -32.19
N SER A 299 -5.93 1.68 -31.01
CA SER A 299 -5.84 0.23 -30.83
C SER A 299 -7.22 -0.43 -30.93
N PRO A 300 -7.31 -1.74 -31.21
CA PRO A 300 -8.60 -2.45 -31.28
C PRO A 300 -9.44 -2.31 -30.02
N VAL A 301 -8.82 -2.35 -28.81
CA VAL A 301 -9.52 -2.17 -27.53
C VAL A 301 -10.03 -0.73 -27.36
N ALA A 302 -9.24 0.28 -27.78
CA ALA A 302 -9.68 1.68 -27.75
C ALA A 302 -10.85 1.94 -28.67
N ILE A 303 -10.84 1.35 -29.88
CA ILE A 303 -11.95 1.43 -30.82
C ILE A 303 -13.21 0.77 -30.24
N ALA A 304 -13.07 -0.42 -29.68
CA ALA A 304 -14.18 -1.14 -29.08
C ALA A 304 -14.75 -0.38 -27.87
N LEU A 305 -13.90 0.20 -27.02
CA LEU A 305 -14.32 1.03 -25.89
C LEU A 305 -15.09 2.27 -26.34
N ALA A 306 -14.64 2.95 -27.42
CA ALA A 306 -15.36 4.08 -27.97
C ALA A 306 -16.76 3.70 -28.51
N HIS A 307 -16.90 2.49 -29.07
CA HIS A 307 -18.23 1.96 -29.46
C HIS A 307 -19.08 1.56 -28.26
N GLU A 308 -18.47 0.95 -27.23
CA GLU A 308 -19.14 0.51 -26.01
C GLU A 308 -19.88 1.66 -25.31
N VAL A 309 -19.24 2.83 -25.24
CA VAL A 309 -19.84 4.03 -24.61
C VAL A 309 -20.55 4.95 -25.62
N GLY A 310 -20.75 4.53 -26.88
CA GLY A 310 -21.44 5.31 -27.90
C GLY A 310 -20.70 6.57 -28.39
N ALA A 311 -19.40 6.67 -28.15
CA ALA A 311 -18.61 7.90 -28.39
C ALA A 311 -17.68 7.82 -29.63
N ALA A 312 -17.81 6.79 -30.46
CA ALA A 312 -16.84 6.49 -31.51
C ALA A 312 -16.78 7.52 -32.68
N ALA A 313 -17.82 8.28 -32.88
CA ALA A 313 -17.95 9.12 -34.09
C ALA A 313 -17.33 10.53 -33.97
N ASP A 314 -17.02 10.98 -32.79
CA ASP A 314 -16.61 12.37 -32.51
C ASP A 314 -15.23 12.45 -31.86
N ALA A 315 -14.36 13.32 -32.42
CA ALA A 315 -13.02 13.56 -31.92
C ALA A 315 -13.01 14.13 -30.48
N SER A 316 -14.01 14.96 -30.14
CA SER A 316 -14.15 15.52 -28.78
C SER A 316 -14.39 14.41 -27.75
N HIS A 317 -15.26 13.47 -28.06
CA HIS A 317 -15.55 12.31 -27.22
C HIS A 317 -14.34 11.36 -27.12
N LEU A 318 -13.57 11.15 -28.19
CA LEU A 318 -12.36 10.33 -28.14
C LEU A 318 -11.24 10.97 -27.29
N LYS A 319 -11.27 12.28 -27.14
CA LYS A 319 -10.34 13.05 -26.26
C LYS A 319 -10.82 13.17 -24.83
N SER A 320 -12.10 12.92 -24.57
CA SER A 320 -12.72 12.98 -23.23
C SER A 320 -13.86 11.97 -23.13
N LEU A 321 -13.54 10.69 -23.41
CA LEU A 321 -14.49 9.60 -23.39
C LEU A 321 -15.01 9.37 -21.97
N PRO A 322 -16.32 9.49 -21.72
CA PRO A 322 -16.87 9.32 -20.38
C PRO A 322 -16.94 7.83 -20.02
N LEU A 323 -16.58 7.52 -18.78
CA LEU A 323 -16.70 6.19 -18.23
C LEU A 323 -17.15 6.28 -16.77
N GLU A 324 -18.37 5.83 -16.50
CA GLU A 324 -18.91 5.80 -15.16
C GLU A 324 -18.28 4.66 -14.37
N LEU A 325 -17.72 5.00 -13.21
CA LEU A 325 -17.18 4.05 -12.24
C LEU A 325 -18.18 3.88 -11.10
N LEU A 326 -18.67 2.68 -10.89
CA LEU A 326 -19.78 2.40 -9.97
C LEU A 326 -19.33 2.22 -8.52
N ARG A 327 -18.21 1.53 -8.30
CA ARG A 327 -17.62 1.25 -6.99
C ARG A 327 -16.19 0.73 -7.13
N PRO A 328 -15.36 0.80 -6.08
CA PRO A 328 -14.09 0.11 -6.08
C PRO A 328 -14.25 -1.41 -6.20
N THR A 329 -13.25 -2.08 -6.75
CA THR A 329 -13.18 -3.55 -6.71
C THR A 329 -12.91 -4.03 -5.29
N SER A 330 -13.06 -5.34 -5.04
CA SER A 330 -12.90 -5.92 -3.70
C SER A 330 -11.52 -5.62 -3.10
N ILE A 331 -11.50 -5.19 -1.83
CA ILE A 331 -10.27 -4.97 -1.05
C ILE A 331 -9.39 -6.23 -0.98
N ASN A 332 -9.98 -7.41 -1.07
CA ASN A 332 -9.25 -8.69 -0.99
C ASN A 332 -8.17 -8.85 -2.06
N ARG A 333 -8.25 -8.11 -3.17
CA ARG A 333 -7.29 -8.14 -4.29
C ARG A 333 -6.62 -6.80 -4.54
N ALA A 334 -6.96 -5.77 -3.79
CA ALA A 334 -6.30 -4.47 -3.87
C ALA A 334 -4.80 -4.59 -3.56
N ILE A 335 -3.97 -3.75 -4.17
CA ILE A 335 -2.53 -3.74 -3.89
C ILE A 335 -2.29 -3.27 -2.46
N SER A 336 -3.06 -2.29 -1.99
CA SER A 336 -2.96 -1.71 -0.66
C SER A 336 -4.32 -1.34 -0.09
N THR A 337 -4.30 -0.88 1.15
CA THR A 337 -5.46 -0.41 1.91
C THR A 337 -5.28 1.07 2.22
N ALA A 338 -6.33 1.86 2.06
CA ALA A 338 -6.47 3.21 2.64
C ALA A 338 -7.34 3.13 3.89
N GLY A 339 -7.25 4.13 4.77
CA GLY A 339 -7.81 4.09 6.10
C GLY A 339 -6.85 3.43 7.09
N GLY A 340 -7.21 3.38 8.35
CA GLY A 340 -6.36 2.85 9.42
C GLY A 340 -6.50 3.65 10.71
N ILE A 341 -5.61 3.46 11.66
CA ILE A 341 -5.58 4.19 12.92
C ILE A 341 -5.35 5.67 12.65
N ALA A 342 -6.30 6.51 13.11
CA ALA A 342 -6.30 7.94 12.85
C ALA A 342 -5.05 8.62 13.42
N ARG A 343 -4.55 9.66 12.72
CA ARG A 343 -3.38 10.44 13.15
C ARG A 343 -3.55 11.00 14.57
N SER A 344 -4.77 11.40 14.95
CA SER A 344 -5.11 11.92 16.28
C SER A 344 -4.83 10.94 17.41
N GLU A 345 -4.86 9.64 17.14
CA GLU A 345 -4.68 8.58 18.13
C GLU A 345 -3.22 8.29 18.48
N VAL A 346 -2.28 8.79 17.67
CA VAL A 346 -0.85 8.52 17.87
C VAL A 346 -0.06 9.80 18.15
N ASP A 347 1.08 9.63 18.81
CA ASP A 347 2.09 10.67 18.98
C ASP A 347 3.06 10.75 17.78
N ASP A 348 4.10 11.60 17.87
CA ASP A 348 5.10 11.80 16.82
C ASP A 348 6.02 10.57 16.58
N HIS A 349 5.96 9.57 17.44
CA HIS A 349 6.67 8.30 17.36
C HIS A 349 5.75 7.12 17.12
N PHE A 350 4.49 7.40 16.72
CA PHE A 350 3.44 6.42 16.48
C PHE A 350 3.04 5.60 17.72
N GLY A 351 3.31 6.10 18.94
CA GLY A 351 2.77 5.58 20.19
C GLY A 351 1.29 5.91 20.34
N LEU A 352 0.47 4.92 20.73
CA LEU A 352 -0.95 5.15 20.99
C LEU A 352 -1.15 5.99 22.24
N ARG A 353 -1.77 7.16 22.10
CA ARG A 353 -2.01 8.08 23.22
C ARG A 353 -2.84 7.47 24.35
N LYS A 354 -3.79 6.61 24.01
CA LYS A 354 -4.70 5.94 24.96
C LYS A 354 -4.12 4.64 25.54
N LEU A 355 -3.05 4.11 24.97
CA LEU A 355 -2.41 2.86 25.39
C LEU A 355 -0.88 3.05 25.47
N PRO A 356 -0.37 3.66 26.54
CA PRO A 356 1.07 3.86 26.74
C PRO A 356 1.84 2.53 26.58
N GLY A 357 3.01 2.58 25.95
CA GLY A 357 3.81 1.40 25.65
C GLY A 357 3.37 0.60 24.40
N VAL A 358 2.27 1.02 23.74
CA VAL A 358 1.83 0.40 22.47
C VAL A 358 2.05 1.37 21.32
N PHE A 359 2.76 0.89 20.30
CA PHE A 359 3.13 1.64 19.08
C PHE A 359 2.53 1.00 17.84
N VAL A 360 2.34 1.77 16.78
CA VAL A 360 1.74 1.30 15.53
C VAL A 360 2.67 1.59 14.36
N ALA A 361 2.75 0.68 13.39
CA ALA A 361 3.60 0.86 12.22
C ALA A 361 2.98 0.31 10.92
N GLY A 362 3.38 0.90 9.82
CA GLY A 362 3.03 0.45 8.48
C GLY A 362 1.61 0.79 8.06
N GLU A 363 1.02 -0.09 7.27
CA GLU A 363 -0.30 0.08 6.64
C GLU A 363 -1.48 0.00 7.64
N MET A 364 -1.22 -0.17 8.95
CA MET A 364 -2.23 0.00 10.00
C MET A 364 -2.57 1.48 10.26
N LEU A 365 -1.65 2.40 9.98
CA LEU A 365 -1.83 3.83 10.13
C LEU A 365 -2.67 4.37 8.96
N ASP A 366 -3.43 5.43 9.21
CA ASP A 366 -4.30 6.05 8.19
C ASP A 366 -3.50 6.89 7.19
N TRP A 367 -2.92 6.20 6.23
CA TRP A 367 -2.23 6.80 5.08
C TRP A 367 -2.34 5.91 3.85
N GLU A 368 -2.20 6.53 2.69
CA GLU A 368 -2.08 5.82 1.43
C GLU A 368 -0.99 6.44 0.55
N ALA A 369 -0.52 5.70 -0.45
CA ALA A 369 0.42 6.17 -1.43
C ALA A 369 0.20 5.44 -2.77
N PRO A 370 0.61 6.01 -3.91
CA PRO A 370 0.55 5.33 -5.20
C PRO A 370 1.50 4.12 -5.23
N THR A 371 1.34 3.29 -6.26
CA THR A 371 2.34 2.25 -6.56
C THR A 371 3.64 2.90 -7.03
N GLY A 372 4.78 2.28 -6.73
CA GLY A 372 6.07 2.85 -7.14
C GLY A 372 7.17 2.72 -6.09
N GLY A 373 6.94 1.94 -5.03
CA GLY A 373 7.88 1.74 -3.91
C GLY A 373 7.54 2.54 -2.66
N TYR A 374 6.61 3.49 -2.76
CA TYR A 374 6.21 4.37 -1.66
C TYR A 374 5.59 3.60 -0.49
N LEU A 375 4.74 2.61 -0.77
CA LEU A 375 4.09 1.79 0.25
C LEU A 375 5.11 1.03 1.12
N LEU A 376 6.08 0.38 0.49
CA LEU A 376 7.13 -0.33 1.23
C LEU A 376 8.02 0.65 1.99
N GLN A 377 8.43 1.76 1.37
CA GLN A 377 9.23 2.78 2.02
C GLN A 377 8.57 3.26 3.32
N ALA A 378 7.30 3.66 3.28
CA ALA A 378 6.60 4.11 4.49
C ALA A 378 6.45 3.00 5.54
N CYS A 379 6.22 1.75 5.13
CA CYS A 379 6.23 0.63 6.07
C CYS A 379 7.58 0.49 6.79
N PHE A 380 8.70 0.60 6.07
CA PHE A 380 10.03 0.57 6.67
C PHE A 380 10.26 1.78 7.57
N SER A 381 9.97 3.00 7.09
CA SER A 381 10.23 4.24 7.82
C SER A 381 9.41 4.34 9.11
N THR A 382 8.12 4.02 9.06
CA THR A 382 7.26 4.01 10.26
C THR A 382 7.61 2.89 11.22
N GLY A 383 8.06 1.72 10.72
CA GLY A 383 8.56 0.63 11.56
C GLY A 383 9.80 1.03 12.35
N VAL A 384 10.76 1.72 11.72
CA VAL A 384 11.94 2.28 12.40
C VAL A 384 11.55 3.34 13.41
N ALA A 385 10.60 4.23 13.06
CA ALA A 385 10.15 5.30 13.95
C ALA A 385 9.44 4.75 15.20
N ALA A 386 8.51 3.81 15.02
CA ALA A 386 7.81 3.13 16.12
C ALA A 386 8.78 2.37 17.05
N ALA A 387 9.78 1.70 16.46
CA ALA A 387 10.83 1.03 17.24
C ALA A 387 11.62 2.01 18.11
N LYS A 388 12.02 3.15 17.56
CA LYS A 388 12.71 4.21 18.33
C LYS A 388 11.83 4.81 19.41
N GLY A 389 10.52 4.97 19.14
CA GLY A 389 9.54 5.40 20.14
C GLY A 389 9.45 4.41 21.30
N ALA A 390 9.32 3.13 21.01
CA ALA A 390 9.27 2.08 22.02
C ALA A 390 10.56 2.04 22.89
N GLN A 391 11.74 2.24 22.28
CA GLN A 391 13.02 2.31 23.02
C GLN A 391 13.03 3.47 24.00
N ARG A 392 12.59 4.67 23.59
CA ARG A 392 12.52 5.85 24.47
C ARG A 392 11.56 5.63 25.61
N PHE A 393 10.34 5.17 25.31
CA PHE A 393 9.31 4.89 26.31
C PHE A 393 9.83 4.02 27.44
N VAL A 394 10.48 2.91 27.09
CA VAL A 394 10.99 1.96 28.11
C VAL A 394 12.21 2.51 28.83
N ALA A 395 13.05 3.34 28.21
CA ALA A 395 14.17 4.01 28.87
C ALA A 395 13.66 5.02 29.93
N ASP A 396 12.63 5.79 29.59
CA ASP A 396 12.03 6.78 30.47
C ASP A 396 11.34 6.12 31.69
N GLU A 397 10.61 5.01 31.49
CA GLU A 397 10.03 4.24 32.59
C GLU A 397 11.10 3.63 33.53
N SER A 398 12.23 3.17 32.94
CA SER A 398 13.33 2.63 33.73
C SER A 398 14.09 3.68 34.54
N SER A 399 13.95 4.96 34.17
CA SER A 399 14.60 6.11 34.80
C SER A 399 13.73 6.81 35.84
N SER A 400 12.42 6.51 35.85
CA SER A 400 11.49 7.06 36.85
C SER A 400 11.72 6.37 38.20
N PRO A 401 12.02 7.11 39.30
CA PRO A 401 12.19 6.52 40.61
C PRO A 401 10.89 5.82 41.04
N THR A 402 10.95 4.56 41.41
CA THR A 402 9.89 3.88 42.14
C THR A 402 9.70 4.65 43.45
N GLU A 403 8.61 5.42 43.59
CA GLU A 403 8.22 5.93 44.93
C GLU A 403 8.06 4.72 45.86
N PRO A 404 8.73 4.72 47.00
CA PRO A 404 8.51 3.67 48.01
C PRO A 404 7.08 3.77 48.49
N SER A 405 6.29 2.71 48.30
CA SER A 405 4.98 2.54 48.90
C SER A 405 5.08 2.74 50.40
N ALA A 406 4.44 3.80 50.90
CA ALA A 406 4.29 4.09 52.30
C ALA A 406 3.30 3.12 52.95
#